data_818ba0e048ef76ece7b5de998d94aacd
#
_entry.id   818ba0e048ef76ece7b5de998d94aacd
#
_cell.length_a   1.000
_cell.length_b   1.000
_cell.length_c   1.000
_cell.angle_alpha   90.00
_cell.angle_beta   90.00
_cell.angle_gamma   90.00
#
_symmetry.space_group_name_H-M   'P 1'
#
loop_
_entity.id
_entity.type
_entity.pdbx_description
1 polymer ?
#
loop_
_entity_poly.entity_id
_entity_poly.type
_entity_poly.pdbx_seq_one_letter_code
_entity_poly.pdbx_strand_id
1 'polypeptide(L)'
;LPDKALSDFLKRYGLSGEGSHTELVRRVIHEVPEKNYNHAVPKVYVLAPKGRTEVGRHMAYVLNVRENYGLTEGEIGESRSALALKGNPCSARDILARAFQQKVSIYTMAGEWSKLRNLYYVMANFHLRAEAGDKARSCLFLVFFLDMSGMGNRNTVIPYENLFPTQKGMILLLDEVRH
;
A
#
# COMPACT_ATOMS: atom_id res chain seq x y z
N LEU A 1 1.01 -24.79 1.98
CA LEU A 1 0.20 -25.99 2.18
C LEU A 1 -0.75 -25.77 3.35
N PRO A 2 -2.03 -26.26 3.30
CA PRO A 2 -2.94 -26.23 4.43
C PRO A 2 -2.40 -27.05 5.61
N ASP A 3 -2.77 -26.68 6.85
CA ASP A 3 -2.28 -27.34 8.07
C ASP A 3 -2.54 -28.86 8.07
N LYS A 4 -3.71 -29.27 7.57
CA LYS A 4 -4.05 -30.69 7.43
C LYS A 4 -3.04 -31.42 6.54
N ALA A 5 -2.65 -30.83 5.41
CA ALA A 5 -1.70 -31.44 4.49
C ALA A 5 -0.28 -31.53 5.08
N LEU A 6 0.14 -30.51 5.86
CA LEU A 6 1.40 -30.51 6.61
C LEU A 6 1.39 -31.57 7.70
N SER A 7 0.30 -31.68 8.45
CA SER A 7 0.10 -32.67 9.49
C SER A 7 0.18 -34.11 8.93
N ASP A 8 -0.56 -34.38 7.84
CA ASP A 8 -0.56 -35.69 7.19
C ASP A 8 0.81 -36.02 6.58
N PHE A 9 1.51 -35.01 6.07
CA PHE A 9 2.88 -35.18 5.57
C PHE A 9 3.85 -35.55 6.68
N LEU A 10 3.85 -34.84 7.80
CA LEU A 10 4.70 -35.12 8.94
C LEU A 10 4.45 -36.52 9.54
N LYS A 11 3.18 -36.93 9.66
CA LYS A 11 2.81 -38.28 10.14
C LYS A 11 3.39 -39.42 9.29
N ARG A 12 3.52 -39.22 7.97
CA ARG A 12 4.16 -40.20 7.08
C ARG A 12 5.63 -40.42 7.38
N TYR A 13 6.28 -39.43 8.02
CA TYR A 13 7.68 -39.51 8.47
C TYR A 13 7.80 -39.86 9.97
N GLY A 14 6.69 -40.27 10.61
CA GLY A 14 6.69 -40.61 12.04
C GLY A 14 6.83 -39.41 12.97
N LEU A 15 6.59 -38.19 12.45
CA LEU A 15 6.71 -36.94 13.19
C LEU A 15 5.34 -36.48 13.70
N SER A 16 5.33 -35.70 14.79
CA SER A 16 4.09 -35.12 15.30
C SER A 16 3.47 -34.14 14.30
N GLY A 17 2.21 -34.37 13.96
CA GLY A 17 1.39 -33.49 13.11
C GLY A 17 0.58 -32.47 13.89
N GLU A 18 0.87 -32.23 15.18
CA GLU A 18 0.19 -31.28 16.05
C GLU A 18 0.99 -29.98 16.17
N GLY A 19 0.29 -28.85 16.29
CA GLY A 19 0.89 -27.52 16.49
C GLY A 19 0.33 -26.48 15.53
N SER A 20 0.80 -25.25 15.68
CA SER A 20 0.48 -24.14 14.79
C SER A 20 1.09 -24.33 13.40
N HIS A 21 0.53 -23.65 12.38
CA HIS A 21 1.09 -23.66 11.03
C HIS A 21 2.60 -23.43 10.98
N THR A 22 3.07 -22.44 11.72
CA THR A 22 4.50 -22.09 11.77
C THR A 22 5.35 -23.23 12.36
N GLU A 23 4.84 -23.95 13.37
CA GLU A 23 5.52 -25.09 13.98
C GLU A 23 5.56 -26.29 13.05
N LEU A 24 4.47 -26.57 12.35
CA LEU A 24 4.41 -27.65 11.35
C LEU A 24 5.41 -27.40 10.22
N VAL A 25 5.43 -26.17 9.69
CA VAL A 25 6.39 -25.77 8.64
C VAL A 25 7.84 -25.89 9.14
N ARG A 26 8.13 -25.38 10.36
CA ARG A 26 9.47 -25.49 10.94
C ARG A 26 9.90 -26.95 11.07
N ARG A 27 9.02 -27.82 11.53
CA ARG A 27 9.29 -29.25 11.71
C ARG A 27 9.58 -29.95 10.36
N VAL A 28 8.82 -29.63 9.30
CA VAL A 28 9.10 -30.12 7.96
C VAL A 28 10.51 -29.71 7.50
N ILE A 29 10.88 -28.45 7.68
CA ILE A 29 12.17 -27.91 7.22
C ILE A 29 13.35 -28.54 8.00
N HIS A 30 13.21 -28.77 9.29
CA HIS A 30 14.31 -29.21 10.14
C HIS A 30 14.44 -30.74 10.25
N GLU A 31 13.33 -31.47 10.20
CA GLU A 31 13.30 -32.90 10.51
C GLU A 31 13.08 -33.82 9.30
N VAL A 32 12.56 -33.25 8.19
CA VAL A 32 12.38 -34.04 6.95
C VAL A 32 13.50 -33.71 5.97
N PRO A 33 14.16 -34.71 5.34
CA PRO A 33 15.16 -34.46 4.30
C PRO A 33 14.60 -33.66 3.13
N GLU A 34 15.32 -32.62 2.70
CA GLU A 34 14.89 -31.69 1.66
C GLU A 34 14.41 -32.37 0.37
N LYS A 35 15.08 -33.46 -0.03
CA LYS A 35 14.70 -34.25 -1.21
C LYS A 35 13.27 -34.79 -1.17
N ASN A 36 12.67 -34.94 0.00
CA ASN A 36 11.37 -35.54 0.20
C ASN A 36 10.21 -34.54 0.11
N TYR A 37 10.47 -33.23 0.30
CA TYR A 37 9.44 -32.20 0.18
C TYR A 37 9.65 -31.24 -1.00
N ASN A 38 10.82 -31.26 -1.64
CA ASN A 38 11.15 -30.38 -2.76
C ASN A 38 10.17 -30.49 -3.95
N HIS A 39 9.51 -31.65 -4.10
CA HIS A 39 8.49 -31.85 -5.14
C HIS A 39 7.09 -31.35 -4.73
N ALA A 40 6.82 -31.23 -3.42
CA ALA A 40 5.54 -30.81 -2.89
C ALA A 40 5.45 -29.29 -2.65
N VAL A 41 6.58 -28.60 -2.66
CA VAL A 41 6.65 -27.15 -2.45
C VAL A 41 6.82 -26.47 -3.81
N PRO A 42 5.93 -25.53 -4.19
CA PRO A 42 6.12 -24.75 -5.40
C PRO A 42 7.46 -24.03 -5.34
N LYS A 43 8.21 -24.07 -6.45
CA LYS A 43 9.47 -23.33 -6.55
C LYS A 43 9.19 -21.83 -6.37
N VAL A 44 9.68 -21.27 -5.29
CA VAL A 44 9.56 -19.84 -5.00
C VAL A 44 10.87 -19.16 -5.38
N TYR A 45 10.79 -18.16 -6.26
CA TYR A 45 11.94 -17.33 -6.56
C TYR A 45 12.15 -16.34 -5.41
N VAL A 46 13.31 -16.40 -4.78
CA VAL A 46 13.70 -15.46 -3.73
C VAL A 46 14.73 -14.50 -4.31
N LEU A 47 14.57 -13.22 -4.03
CA LEU A 47 15.55 -12.22 -4.46
C LEU A 47 16.92 -12.51 -3.83
N ALA A 48 17.95 -12.62 -4.67
CA ALA A 48 19.34 -12.63 -4.24
C ALA A 48 19.68 -11.36 -3.43
N PRO A 49 20.74 -11.36 -2.60
CA PRO A 49 21.12 -10.18 -1.82
C PRO A 49 21.20 -8.89 -2.65
N LYS A 50 21.83 -8.95 -3.82
CA LYS A 50 21.88 -7.82 -4.76
C LYS A 50 20.48 -7.35 -5.19
N GLY A 51 19.58 -8.28 -5.52
CA GLY A 51 18.22 -7.96 -5.90
C GLY A 51 17.42 -7.31 -4.77
N ARG A 52 17.63 -7.74 -3.51
CA ARG A 52 17.00 -7.11 -2.33
C ARG A 52 17.47 -5.67 -2.16
N THR A 53 18.76 -5.40 -2.37
CA THR A 53 19.33 -4.05 -2.31
C THR A 53 18.73 -3.16 -3.40
N GLU A 54 18.63 -3.64 -4.62
CA GLU A 54 18.03 -2.88 -5.73
C GLU A 54 16.54 -2.60 -5.50
N VAL A 55 15.77 -3.59 -5.08
CA VAL A 55 14.35 -3.37 -4.70
C VAL A 55 14.25 -2.37 -3.56
N GLY A 56 15.14 -2.43 -2.56
CA GLY A 56 15.19 -1.45 -1.47
C GLY A 56 15.43 -0.02 -1.97
N ARG A 57 16.33 0.17 -2.94
CA ARG A 57 16.58 1.47 -3.57
C ARG A 57 15.37 2.01 -4.32
N HIS A 58 14.58 1.13 -4.93
CA HIS A 58 13.42 1.49 -5.73
C HIS A 58 12.09 1.28 -5.01
N MET A 59 12.11 1.07 -3.69
CA MET A 59 10.91 0.71 -2.92
C MET A 59 9.78 1.72 -3.06
N ALA A 60 10.07 3.03 -3.15
CA ALA A 60 9.04 4.04 -3.38
C ALA A 60 8.30 3.82 -4.71
N TYR A 61 9.03 3.49 -5.78
CA TYR A 61 8.44 3.16 -7.07
C TYR A 61 7.62 1.86 -7.00
N VAL A 62 8.16 0.83 -6.37
CA VAL A 62 7.46 -0.46 -6.19
C VAL A 62 6.14 -0.26 -5.44
N LEU A 63 6.16 0.51 -4.35
CA LEU A 63 4.94 0.83 -3.60
C LEU A 63 3.94 1.62 -4.43
N ASN A 64 4.41 2.62 -5.18
CA ASN A 64 3.57 3.43 -6.06
C ASN A 64 2.81 2.57 -7.09
N VAL A 65 3.52 1.65 -7.76
CA VAL A 65 2.93 0.77 -8.76
C VAL A 65 1.98 -0.24 -8.12
N ARG A 66 2.41 -0.89 -7.03
CA ARG A 66 1.62 -1.91 -6.33
C ARG A 66 0.29 -1.36 -5.82
N GLU A 67 0.31 -0.16 -5.26
CA GLU A 67 -0.85 0.47 -4.64
C GLU A 67 -1.59 1.43 -5.58
N ASN A 68 -1.11 1.56 -6.82
CA ASN A 68 -1.69 2.43 -7.85
C ASN A 68 -1.87 3.89 -7.40
N TYR A 69 -0.81 4.49 -6.83
CA TYR A 69 -0.87 5.87 -6.35
C TYR A 69 -0.84 6.93 -7.47
N GLY A 70 -0.52 6.55 -8.69
CA GLY A 70 -0.55 7.44 -9.86
C GLY A 70 0.54 8.51 -9.88
N LEU A 71 1.66 8.27 -9.20
CA LEU A 71 2.84 9.11 -9.29
C LEU A 71 3.73 8.62 -10.44
N THR A 72 4.36 9.57 -11.15
CA THR A 72 5.33 9.26 -12.19
C THR A 72 6.70 8.95 -11.59
N GLU A 73 7.56 8.27 -12.36
CA GLU A 73 8.94 7.99 -11.94
C GLU A 73 9.73 9.29 -11.72
N GLY A 74 9.49 10.32 -12.55
CA GLY A 74 10.08 11.64 -12.40
C GLY A 74 9.71 12.31 -11.07
N GLU A 75 8.42 12.34 -10.71
CA GLU A 75 7.93 12.90 -9.44
C GLU A 75 8.57 12.21 -8.23
N ILE A 76 8.72 10.89 -8.28
CA ILE A 76 9.38 10.09 -7.23
C ILE A 76 10.89 10.40 -7.19
N GLY A 77 11.53 10.49 -8.34
CA GLY A 77 12.96 10.80 -8.47
C GLY A 77 13.32 12.19 -7.93
N GLU A 78 12.57 13.21 -8.31
CA GLU A 78 12.72 14.59 -7.81
C GLU A 78 12.52 14.66 -6.30
N SER A 79 11.49 13.99 -5.78
CA SER A 79 11.21 13.95 -4.34
C SER A 79 12.34 13.27 -3.56
N ARG A 80 12.89 12.18 -4.09
CA ARG A 80 14.05 11.49 -3.52
C ARG A 80 15.27 12.41 -3.48
N SER A 81 15.60 13.07 -4.61
CA SER A 81 16.74 13.97 -4.72
C SER A 81 16.63 15.14 -3.74
N ALA A 82 15.45 15.73 -3.65
CA ALA A 82 15.18 16.84 -2.74
C ALA A 82 15.27 16.46 -1.25
N LEU A 83 14.94 15.23 -0.89
CA LEU A 83 15.10 14.72 0.49
C LEU A 83 16.58 14.38 0.78
N ALA A 84 17.29 13.79 -0.18
CA ALA A 84 18.69 13.46 -0.05
C ALA A 84 19.57 14.70 0.22
N LEU A 85 19.24 15.83 -0.41
CA LEU A 85 19.93 17.13 -0.18
C LEU A 85 19.79 17.63 1.27
N LYS A 86 18.77 17.19 2.01
CA LYS A 86 18.58 17.54 3.42
C LYS A 86 19.38 16.68 4.40
N GLY A 87 20.11 15.68 3.91
CA GLY A 87 21.01 14.85 4.70
C GLY A 87 20.31 13.82 5.62
N ASN A 88 18.98 13.71 5.57
CA ASN A 88 18.25 12.75 6.39
C ASN A 88 18.03 11.43 5.66
N PRO A 89 18.18 10.28 6.33
CA PRO A 89 17.74 9.00 5.78
C PRO A 89 16.23 9.07 5.54
N CYS A 90 15.81 8.93 4.30
CA CYS A 90 14.39 8.99 3.92
C CYS A 90 13.87 7.58 3.59
N SER A 91 12.74 7.25 4.15
CA SER A 91 12.03 6.03 3.81
C SER A 91 11.31 6.17 2.46
N ALA A 92 10.92 5.04 1.89
CA ALA A 92 10.08 5.05 0.69
C ALA A 92 8.77 5.82 0.90
N ARG A 93 8.22 5.77 2.11
CA ARG A 93 7.00 6.52 2.47
C ARG A 93 7.24 8.03 2.52
N ASP A 94 8.41 8.49 3.00
CA ASP A 94 8.74 9.91 3.02
C ASP A 94 8.87 10.48 1.60
N ILE A 95 9.47 9.69 0.70
CA ILE A 95 9.60 10.05 -0.72
C ILE A 95 8.21 10.21 -1.34
N LEU A 96 7.32 9.24 -1.15
CA LEU A 96 5.96 9.29 -1.67
C LEU A 96 5.13 10.43 -1.06
N ALA A 97 5.23 10.63 0.26
CA ALA A 97 4.55 11.73 0.94
C ALA A 97 4.98 13.10 0.39
N ARG A 98 6.28 13.28 0.13
CA ARG A 98 6.78 14.50 -0.50
C ARG A 98 6.28 14.67 -1.94
N ALA A 99 6.28 13.60 -2.73
CA ALA A 99 5.75 13.64 -4.10
C ALA A 99 4.28 14.04 -4.13
N PHE A 100 3.48 13.53 -3.21
CA PHE A 100 2.09 13.94 -3.04
C PHE A 100 1.97 15.43 -2.69
N GLN A 101 2.76 15.93 -1.74
CA GLN A 101 2.74 17.35 -1.36
C GLN A 101 3.09 18.27 -2.53
N GLN A 102 4.09 17.91 -3.34
CA GLN A 102 4.43 18.67 -4.55
C GLN A 102 3.27 18.69 -5.54
N LYS A 103 2.63 17.54 -5.76
CA LYS A 103 1.48 17.41 -6.67
C LYS A 103 0.27 18.19 -6.17
N VAL A 104 0.01 18.20 -4.85
CA VAL A 104 -1.00 19.07 -4.22
C VAL A 104 -0.74 20.53 -4.57
N SER A 105 0.50 21.00 -4.37
CA SER A 105 0.87 22.39 -4.69
C SER A 105 0.65 22.72 -6.17
N ILE A 106 1.09 21.85 -7.07
CA ILE A 106 0.92 22.03 -8.51
C ILE A 106 -0.56 22.14 -8.89
N TYR A 107 -1.39 21.20 -8.44
CA TYR A 107 -2.82 21.19 -8.77
C TYR A 107 -3.59 22.37 -8.16
N THR A 108 -3.20 22.78 -6.93
CA THR A 108 -3.78 23.97 -6.28
C THR A 108 -3.44 25.24 -7.06
N MET A 109 -2.19 25.44 -7.43
CA MET A 109 -1.76 26.63 -8.21
C MET A 109 -2.35 26.66 -9.60
N ALA A 110 -2.56 25.51 -10.22
CA ALA A 110 -3.18 25.39 -11.53
C ALA A 110 -4.72 25.46 -11.51
N GLY A 111 -5.35 25.46 -10.33
CA GLY A 111 -6.83 25.40 -10.21
C GLY A 111 -7.42 24.06 -10.68
N GLU A 112 -6.65 23.01 -10.68
CA GLU A 112 -7.03 21.66 -11.15
C GLU A 112 -7.77 20.87 -10.05
N TRP A 113 -8.89 21.43 -9.58
CA TRP A 113 -9.61 20.97 -8.39
C TRP A 113 -10.08 19.52 -8.47
N SER A 114 -10.51 19.05 -9.67
CA SER A 114 -10.91 17.64 -9.85
C SER A 114 -9.73 16.68 -9.67
N LYS A 115 -8.55 17.06 -10.16
CA LYS A 115 -7.32 16.27 -9.96
C LYS A 115 -6.88 16.32 -8.52
N LEU A 116 -6.97 17.50 -7.87
CA LEU A 116 -6.65 17.69 -6.46
C LEU A 116 -7.56 16.84 -5.56
N ARG A 117 -8.86 16.81 -5.85
CA ARG A 117 -9.84 15.96 -5.16
C ARG A 117 -9.44 14.48 -5.21
N ASN A 118 -9.14 13.98 -6.41
CA ASN A 118 -8.73 12.59 -6.59
C ASN A 118 -7.38 12.29 -5.91
N LEU A 119 -6.47 13.25 -5.93
CA LEU A 119 -5.19 13.13 -5.24
C LEU A 119 -5.37 12.98 -3.72
N TYR A 120 -6.24 13.79 -3.09
CA TYR A 120 -6.53 13.66 -1.66
C TYR A 120 -7.16 12.30 -1.32
N TYR A 121 -7.99 11.74 -2.20
CA TYR A 121 -8.54 10.41 -2.00
C TYR A 121 -7.43 9.33 -2.03
N VAL A 122 -6.49 9.42 -2.97
CA VAL A 122 -5.32 8.53 -3.03
C VAL A 122 -4.43 8.71 -1.80
N MET A 123 -4.21 9.96 -1.35
CA MET A 123 -3.44 10.25 -0.14
C MET A 123 -4.11 9.69 1.12
N ALA A 124 -5.44 9.69 1.20
CA ALA A 124 -6.15 9.06 2.30
C ALA A 124 -5.82 7.56 2.39
N ASN A 125 -5.91 6.85 1.26
CA ASN A 125 -5.53 5.44 1.19
C ASN A 125 -4.05 5.20 1.55
N PHE A 126 -3.15 6.07 1.08
CA PHE A 126 -1.74 6.01 1.44
C PHE A 126 -1.52 6.14 2.96
N HIS A 127 -2.22 7.09 3.60
CA HIS A 127 -2.12 7.30 5.04
C HIS A 127 -2.77 6.17 5.85
N LEU A 128 -3.89 5.59 5.38
CA LEU A 128 -4.50 4.40 6.02
C LEU A 128 -3.52 3.23 6.05
N ARG A 129 -2.89 2.92 4.92
CA ARG A 129 -1.88 1.85 4.84
C ARG A 129 -0.60 2.14 5.65
N ALA A 130 -0.40 3.39 6.02
CA ALA A 130 0.68 3.85 6.90
C ALA A 130 0.26 3.92 8.38
N GLU A 131 -0.96 3.45 8.71
CA GLU A 131 -1.55 3.52 10.05
C GLU A 131 -1.62 4.95 10.61
N ALA A 132 -1.68 5.95 9.73
CA ALA A 132 -1.76 7.37 10.05
C ALA A 132 -3.22 7.88 9.90
N GLY A 133 -4.13 7.37 10.73
CA GLY A 133 -5.56 7.60 10.65
C GLY A 133 -5.96 9.08 10.64
N ASP A 134 -5.34 9.92 11.46
CA ASP A 134 -5.64 11.37 11.50
C ASP A 134 -5.32 12.06 10.18
N LYS A 135 -4.22 11.70 9.53
CA LYS A 135 -3.86 12.24 8.22
C LYS A 135 -4.80 11.75 7.13
N ALA A 136 -5.20 10.49 7.19
CA ALA A 136 -6.19 9.93 6.29
C ALA A 136 -7.53 10.64 6.42
N ARG A 137 -8.00 10.86 7.65
CA ARG A 137 -9.23 11.61 7.95
C ARG A 137 -9.17 13.04 7.41
N SER A 138 -8.05 13.74 7.62
CA SER A 138 -7.84 15.09 7.08
C SER A 138 -7.95 15.14 5.55
N CYS A 139 -7.36 14.16 4.87
CA CYS A 139 -7.49 14.04 3.40
C CYS A 139 -8.95 13.80 2.98
N LEU A 140 -9.69 12.96 3.69
CA LEU A 140 -11.11 12.69 3.39
C LEU A 140 -12.00 13.93 3.62
N PHE A 141 -11.71 14.74 4.65
CA PHE A 141 -12.38 16.01 4.82
C PHE A 141 -12.17 16.97 3.63
N LEU A 142 -10.95 17.00 3.08
CA LEU A 142 -10.68 17.83 1.91
C LEU A 142 -11.39 17.29 0.66
N VAL A 143 -11.50 15.98 0.48
CA VAL A 143 -12.32 15.37 -0.58
C VAL A 143 -13.78 15.80 -0.42
N PHE A 144 -14.35 15.65 0.79
CA PHE A 144 -15.71 16.04 1.08
C PHE A 144 -15.95 17.54 0.82
N PHE A 145 -15.04 18.39 1.27
CA PHE A 145 -15.13 19.83 1.05
C PHE A 145 -15.13 20.18 -0.45
N LEU A 146 -14.25 19.58 -1.24
CA LEU A 146 -14.17 19.80 -2.69
C LEU A 146 -15.43 19.30 -3.41
N ASP A 147 -16.00 18.19 -2.97
CA ASP A 147 -17.25 17.65 -3.52
C ASP A 147 -18.45 18.56 -3.19
N MET A 148 -18.56 19.02 -1.95
CA MET A 148 -19.67 19.88 -1.50
C MET A 148 -19.58 21.31 -2.06
N SER A 149 -18.37 21.83 -2.28
CA SER A 149 -18.17 23.17 -2.85
C SER A 149 -18.43 23.24 -4.36
N GLY A 150 -18.55 22.11 -5.03
CA GLY A 150 -18.65 22.04 -6.49
C GLY A 150 -17.32 22.27 -7.22
N MET A 151 -16.25 22.64 -6.54
CA MET A 151 -14.93 22.90 -7.16
C MET A 151 -14.37 21.65 -7.85
N GLY A 152 -14.59 20.48 -7.27
CA GLY A 152 -14.12 19.20 -7.80
C GLY A 152 -14.82 18.77 -9.12
N ASN A 153 -15.96 19.32 -9.42
CA ASN A 153 -16.81 18.98 -10.58
C ASN A 153 -17.15 20.17 -11.49
N ARG A 154 -16.30 21.20 -11.52
CA ARG A 154 -16.45 22.41 -12.32
C ARG A 154 -17.72 23.20 -12.02
N ASN A 155 -18.15 23.27 -10.78
CA ASN A 155 -19.38 23.89 -10.31
C ASN A 155 -20.65 23.33 -11.00
N THR A 156 -20.57 22.13 -11.54
CA THR A 156 -21.73 21.44 -12.06
C THR A 156 -22.59 20.98 -10.88
N VAL A 157 -23.87 21.31 -10.87
CA VAL A 157 -24.81 20.76 -9.89
C VAL A 157 -24.92 19.24 -10.15
N ILE A 158 -24.33 18.47 -9.26
CA ILE A 158 -24.48 17.02 -9.31
C ILE A 158 -25.80 16.68 -8.61
N PRO A 159 -26.76 16.00 -9.27
CA PRO A 159 -27.94 15.49 -8.58
C PRO A 159 -27.55 14.66 -7.34
N TYR A 160 -28.32 14.82 -6.26
CA TYR A 160 -28.05 14.15 -4.98
C TYR A 160 -27.83 12.63 -5.13
N GLU A 161 -28.56 12.02 -6.05
CA GLU A 161 -28.44 10.59 -6.37
C GLU A 161 -27.04 10.19 -6.87
N ASN A 162 -26.35 11.11 -7.54
CA ASN A 162 -25.01 10.88 -8.07
C ASN A 162 -23.88 11.20 -7.08
N LEU A 163 -24.17 11.92 -5.99
CA LEU A 163 -23.25 12.13 -4.86
C LEU A 163 -23.16 10.89 -3.96
N PHE A 164 -24.18 10.06 -3.97
CA PHE A 164 -24.34 8.90 -3.09
C PHE A 164 -23.22 7.86 -3.16
N PRO A 165 -22.65 7.48 -4.33
CA PRO A 165 -21.54 6.53 -4.39
C PRO A 165 -20.27 7.04 -3.69
N THR A 166 -19.99 8.34 -3.80
CA THR A 166 -18.83 8.97 -3.18
C THR A 166 -19.01 9.05 -1.66
N GLN A 167 -20.22 9.39 -1.20
CA GLN A 167 -20.55 9.39 0.24
C GLN A 167 -20.46 8.00 0.84
N LYS A 168 -20.94 6.97 0.13
CA LYS A 168 -20.89 5.58 0.60
C LYS A 168 -19.45 5.08 0.72
N GLY A 169 -18.61 5.39 -0.26
CA GLY A 169 -17.17 5.11 -0.21
C GLY A 169 -16.46 5.85 0.92
N MET A 170 -16.84 7.11 1.19
CA MET A 170 -16.30 7.89 2.30
C MET A 170 -16.74 7.38 3.66
N ILE A 171 -17.99 6.96 3.83
CA ILE A 171 -18.47 6.37 5.09
C ILE A 171 -17.68 5.11 5.39
N LEU A 172 -17.50 4.22 4.41
CA LEU A 172 -16.69 3.01 4.57
C LEU A 172 -15.25 3.32 4.95
N LEU A 173 -14.62 4.31 4.28
CA LEU A 173 -13.26 4.76 4.63
C LEU A 173 -13.19 5.41 6.00
N LEU A 174 -14.19 6.16 6.42
CA LEU A 174 -14.25 6.75 7.76
C LEU A 174 -14.44 5.69 8.84
N ASP A 175 -15.18 4.63 8.57
CA ASP A 175 -15.34 3.49 9.49
C ASP A 175 -14.04 2.70 9.63
N GLU A 176 -13.29 2.48 8.54
CA GLU A 176 -11.95 1.87 8.60
C GLU A 176 -10.92 2.72 9.38
N VAL A 177 -11.07 4.04 9.39
CA VAL A 177 -10.18 4.96 10.14
C VAL A 177 -10.53 5.05 11.64
N ARG A 178 -11.73 4.56 12.03
CA ARG A 178 -12.16 4.57 13.44
C ARG A 178 -11.59 3.41 14.26
N HIS A 179 -11.17 2.35 13.63
CA HIS A 179 -10.59 1.14 14.25
C HIS A 179 -9.08 1.15 14.13
#